data_b6471560d1db4e215a55c034eb1bc340
#
_entry.id   b6471560d1db4e215a55c034eb1bc340
#
_cell.length_a   1.000
_cell.length_b   1.000
_cell.length_c   1.000
_cell.angle_alpha   90.00
_cell.angle_beta   90.00
_cell.angle_gamma   90.00
#
_symmetry.space_group_name_H-M   'P 1'
#
loop_
_entity.id
_entity.type
_entity.pdbx_description
1 polymer ?
#
loop_
_entity_poly.entity_id
_entity_poly.type
_entity_poly.pdbx_seq_one_letter_code
_entity_poly.pdbx_strand_id
1 'polypeptide(L)'
;MALPILLDCDPGHDDAIAIVLALASPELDVKAITSSAGNQTPEKTLRNVLRMLTLLNRTDIPVAGGAVKPLMRELIIADNVHGESGLDGPALPEPTFAPQNCTAVELMAKTLRESAKPVTIVSTGPQTNVALLLNSHPELHSKIARIVIMGGAMGLGNWTPAAEFNIYVRSEEHTSELQSPRTIS
;
A
#
# COMPACT_ATOMS: atom_id res chain seq x y z
N MET A 1 -0.63 -16.89 -17.77
CA MET A 1 -1.40 -16.82 -16.51
C MET A 1 -1.05 -15.52 -15.83
N ALA A 2 -2.05 -14.77 -15.39
CA ALA A 2 -1.83 -13.51 -14.69
C ALA A 2 -1.08 -13.72 -13.35
N LEU A 3 -0.24 -12.76 -12.98
CA LEU A 3 0.53 -12.75 -11.75
C LEU A 3 -0.39 -12.32 -10.59
N PRO A 4 -0.61 -13.13 -9.57
CA PRO A 4 -1.39 -12.72 -8.41
C PRO A 4 -0.63 -11.66 -7.62
N ILE A 5 -1.28 -10.52 -7.43
CA ILE A 5 -0.73 -9.42 -6.63
C ILE A 5 -1.67 -9.01 -5.52
N LEU A 6 -1.10 -8.50 -4.45
CA LEU A 6 -1.74 -7.75 -3.39
C LEU A 6 -1.14 -6.36 -3.41
N LEU A 7 -1.97 -5.33 -3.52
CA LEU A 7 -1.53 -3.94 -3.57
C LEU A 7 -1.75 -3.29 -2.20
N ASP A 8 -0.68 -2.77 -1.58
CA ASP A 8 -0.72 -1.98 -0.36
C ASP A 8 -0.29 -0.55 -0.69
N CYS A 9 -1.20 0.41 -0.51
CA CYS A 9 -1.03 1.77 -1.04
C CYS A 9 -1.59 2.82 -0.07
N ASP A 10 -1.22 4.09 -0.24
CA ASP A 10 -1.74 5.22 0.53
C ASP A 10 -2.28 6.32 -0.40
N PRO A 11 -3.39 6.05 -1.16
CA PRO A 11 -3.72 6.79 -2.37
C PRO A 11 -3.62 8.30 -2.28
N GLY A 12 -2.52 8.77 -2.89
CA GLY A 12 -2.35 10.05 -3.52
C GLY A 12 -2.56 9.92 -5.03
N HIS A 13 -2.20 10.96 -5.80
CA HIS A 13 -2.42 11.00 -7.25
C HIS A 13 -1.68 9.90 -8.02
N ASP A 14 -0.46 9.58 -7.60
CA ASP A 14 0.38 8.53 -8.19
C ASP A 14 -0.16 7.12 -7.89
N ASP A 15 -0.59 6.85 -6.66
CA ASP A 15 -1.26 5.60 -6.30
C ASP A 15 -2.59 5.40 -7.04
N ALA A 16 -3.34 6.48 -7.26
CA ALA A 16 -4.56 6.40 -8.07
C ALA A 16 -4.26 5.90 -9.48
N ILE A 17 -3.17 6.38 -10.10
CA ILE A 17 -2.70 5.90 -11.40
C ILE A 17 -2.19 4.47 -11.30
N ALA A 18 -1.47 4.11 -10.24
CA ALA A 18 -0.99 2.75 -10.02
C ALA A 18 -2.14 1.74 -9.89
N ILE A 19 -3.24 2.10 -9.20
CA ILE A 19 -4.47 1.29 -9.11
C ILE A 19 -5.07 1.08 -10.51
N VAL A 20 -5.22 2.17 -11.29
CA VAL A 20 -5.72 2.08 -12.68
C VAL A 20 -4.85 1.16 -13.52
N LEU A 21 -3.54 1.35 -13.47
CA LEU A 21 -2.58 0.54 -14.24
C LEU A 21 -2.65 -0.94 -13.84
N ALA A 22 -2.68 -1.23 -12.54
CA ALA A 22 -2.75 -2.61 -12.04
C ALA A 22 -4.02 -3.31 -12.51
N LEU A 23 -5.17 -2.61 -12.48
CA LEU A 23 -6.46 -3.18 -12.85
C LEU A 23 -6.68 -3.26 -14.36
N ALA A 24 -6.01 -2.41 -15.15
CA ALA A 24 -6.06 -2.44 -16.62
C ALA A 24 -5.07 -3.46 -17.21
N SER A 25 -4.10 -3.96 -16.44
CA SER A 25 -3.07 -4.88 -16.92
C SER A 25 -3.57 -6.32 -16.92
N PRO A 26 -3.73 -6.97 -18.08
CA PRO A 26 -4.19 -8.37 -18.15
C PRO A 26 -3.18 -9.37 -17.60
N GLU A 27 -1.92 -8.95 -17.40
CA GLU A 27 -0.85 -9.72 -16.79
C GLU A 27 -0.95 -9.81 -15.28
N LEU A 28 -1.76 -8.95 -14.65
CA LEU A 28 -1.92 -8.86 -13.20
C LEU A 28 -3.29 -9.37 -12.77
N ASP A 29 -3.32 -10.08 -11.65
CA ASP A 29 -4.51 -10.56 -10.98
C ASP A 29 -4.55 -9.95 -9.57
N VAL A 30 -5.21 -8.79 -9.45
CA VAL A 30 -5.29 -8.04 -8.18
C VAL A 30 -6.23 -8.77 -7.24
N LYS A 31 -5.67 -9.44 -6.22
CA LYS A 31 -6.41 -10.27 -5.26
C LYS A 31 -7.05 -9.46 -4.13
N ALA A 32 -6.39 -8.40 -3.70
CA ALA A 32 -6.88 -7.49 -2.68
C ALA A 32 -6.11 -6.16 -2.76
N ILE A 33 -6.72 -5.11 -2.21
CA ILE A 33 -6.06 -3.83 -1.99
C ILE A 33 -6.16 -3.48 -0.51
N THR A 34 -5.04 -3.09 0.09
CA THR A 34 -4.99 -2.58 1.47
C THR A 34 -4.53 -1.13 1.47
N SER A 35 -5.00 -0.34 2.42
CA SER A 35 -4.55 1.04 2.54
C SER A 35 -3.62 1.22 3.73
N SER A 36 -2.64 2.10 3.61
CA SER A 36 -1.80 2.60 4.69
C SER A 36 -1.99 4.11 4.86
N ALA A 37 -1.65 4.62 6.03
CA ALA A 37 -1.51 6.05 6.23
C ALA A 37 -0.14 6.51 5.67
N GLY A 38 -0.09 7.73 5.15
CA GLY A 38 1.13 8.30 4.57
C GLY A 38 0.80 9.58 3.81
N ASN A 39 0.37 9.49 2.56
CA ASN A 39 -0.04 10.65 1.77
C ASN A 39 -1.20 11.43 2.45
N GLN A 40 -2.04 10.72 3.22
CA GLN A 40 -3.08 11.29 4.05
C GLN A 40 -3.39 10.40 5.25
N THR A 41 -4.36 10.82 6.09
CA THR A 41 -4.83 10.03 7.22
C THR A 41 -5.39 8.68 6.78
N PRO A 42 -5.39 7.64 7.63
CA PRO A 42 -5.83 6.29 7.26
C PRO A 42 -7.28 6.25 6.76
N GLU A 43 -8.15 7.10 7.28
CA GLU A 43 -9.55 7.19 6.84
C GLU A 43 -9.65 7.75 5.41
N LYS A 44 -8.84 8.76 5.09
CA LYS A 44 -8.85 9.39 3.77
C LYS A 44 -8.22 8.47 2.72
N THR A 45 -7.10 7.83 3.03
CA THR A 45 -6.47 6.88 2.10
C THR A 45 -7.36 5.68 1.82
N LEU A 46 -8.01 5.11 2.84
CA LEU A 46 -9.00 4.04 2.66
C LEU A 46 -10.17 4.49 1.78
N ARG A 47 -10.74 5.68 2.09
CA ARG A 47 -11.83 6.25 1.27
C ARG A 47 -11.39 6.45 -0.18
N ASN A 48 -10.18 6.88 -0.42
CA ASN A 48 -9.63 7.08 -1.76
C ASN A 48 -9.52 5.76 -2.53
N VAL A 49 -9.08 4.65 -1.90
CA VAL A 49 -9.13 3.31 -2.53
C VAL A 49 -10.56 2.99 -2.96
N LEU A 50 -11.53 3.13 -2.06
CA LEU A 50 -12.93 2.81 -2.34
C LEU A 50 -13.51 3.69 -3.47
N ARG A 51 -13.18 4.99 -3.49
CA ARG A 51 -13.60 5.92 -4.55
C ARG A 51 -13.01 5.53 -5.91
N MET A 52 -11.73 5.18 -5.95
CA MET A 52 -11.08 4.72 -7.17
C MET A 52 -11.70 3.44 -7.71
N LEU A 53 -11.95 2.45 -6.85
CA LEU A 53 -12.59 1.21 -7.27
C LEU A 53 -14.05 1.43 -7.69
N THR A 54 -14.77 2.35 -7.06
CA THR A 54 -16.12 2.76 -7.49
C THR A 54 -16.07 3.40 -8.89
N LEU A 55 -15.13 4.32 -9.13
CA LEU A 55 -14.93 4.96 -10.43
C LEU A 55 -14.63 3.93 -11.53
N LEU A 56 -13.81 2.94 -11.22
CA LEU A 56 -13.38 1.89 -12.15
C LEU A 56 -14.39 0.73 -12.27
N ASN A 57 -15.50 0.79 -11.54
CA ASN A 57 -16.52 -0.27 -11.47
C ASN A 57 -15.91 -1.64 -11.08
N ARG A 58 -14.96 -1.63 -10.12
CA ARG A 58 -14.25 -2.82 -9.61
C ARG A 58 -14.50 -3.04 -8.12
N THR A 59 -15.79 -2.99 -7.75
CA THR A 59 -16.24 -3.24 -6.37
C THR A 59 -16.15 -4.71 -5.94
N ASP A 60 -15.74 -5.57 -6.85
CA ASP A 60 -15.45 -6.99 -6.63
C ASP A 60 -14.16 -7.25 -5.84
N ILE A 61 -13.23 -6.28 -5.83
CA ILE A 61 -11.94 -6.43 -5.17
C ILE A 61 -12.07 -6.16 -3.67
N PRO A 62 -11.63 -7.11 -2.81
CA PRO A 62 -11.62 -6.89 -1.37
C PRO A 62 -10.68 -5.74 -0.97
N VAL A 63 -11.16 -4.86 -0.08
CA VAL A 63 -10.40 -3.73 0.46
C VAL A 63 -10.42 -3.76 1.98
N ALA A 64 -9.31 -3.47 2.63
CA ALA A 64 -9.24 -3.26 4.08
C ALA A 64 -8.32 -2.09 4.45
N GLY A 65 -8.69 -1.38 5.52
CA GLY A 65 -7.87 -0.33 6.11
C GLY A 65 -6.73 -0.90 6.93
N GLY A 66 -5.58 -0.22 6.86
CA GLY A 66 -4.37 -0.62 7.55
C GLY A 66 -4.14 0.07 8.88
N ALA A 67 -2.89 0.00 9.32
CA ALA A 67 -2.43 0.62 10.55
C ALA A 67 -2.69 2.13 10.54
N VAL A 68 -3.19 2.62 11.66
CA VAL A 68 -3.53 4.05 11.79
C VAL A 68 -2.31 4.95 11.96
N LYS A 69 -1.17 4.37 12.31
CA LYS A 69 0.11 5.06 12.43
C LYS A 69 1.27 4.08 12.29
N PRO A 70 2.50 4.56 12.05
CA PRO A 70 3.71 3.76 12.10
C PRO A 70 3.91 3.10 13.47
N LEU A 71 4.72 2.02 13.55
CA LEU A 71 4.95 1.28 14.79
C LEU A 71 5.71 2.11 15.83
N MET A 72 6.72 2.87 15.41
CA MET A 72 7.66 3.55 16.30
C MET A 72 7.57 5.08 16.27
N ARG A 73 6.89 5.67 15.30
CA ARG A 73 6.81 7.12 15.13
C ARG A 73 5.37 7.62 15.18
N GLU A 74 5.21 8.90 15.42
CA GLU A 74 3.95 9.58 15.19
C GLU A 74 3.68 9.66 13.68
N LEU A 75 2.39 9.69 13.34
CA LEU A 75 1.96 9.80 11.96
C LEU A 75 2.38 11.15 11.37
N ILE A 76 3.05 11.11 10.25
CA ILE A 76 3.35 12.26 9.40
C ILE A 76 2.61 12.04 8.08
N ILE A 77 1.88 13.05 7.62
CA ILE A 77 1.15 13.00 6.34
C ILE A 77 1.74 14.01 5.36
N ALA A 78 1.52 13.78 4.06
CA ALA A 78 1.98 14.65 2.97
C ALA A 78 0.81 15.45 2.36
N ASP A 79 -0.01 16.07 3.20
CA ASP A 79 -1.17 16.88 2.81
C ASP A 79 -0.79 18.08 1.91
N ASN A 80 0.42 18.61 2.08
CA ASN A 80 0.98 19.66 1.25
C ASN A 80 1.30 19.24 -0.20
N VAL A 81 1.32 17.93 -0.49
CA VAL A 81 1.62 17.38 -1.82
C VAL A 81 0.33 16.95 -2.54
N HIS A 82 -0.55 16.23 -1.84
CA HIS A 82 -1.73 15.61 -2.44
C HIS A 82 -3.05 16.33 -2.13
N GLY A 83 -2.98 17.44 -1.40
CA GLY A 83 -4.13 18.22 -0.99
C GLY A 83 -4.89 17.65 0.18
N GLU A 84 -5.95 18.32 0.59
CA GLU A 84 -6.71 18.00 1.81
C GLU A 84 -7.36 16.60 1.76
N SER A 85 -7.87 16.19 0.61
CA SER A 85 -8.47 14.87 0.43
C SER A 85 -7.46 13.76 0.14
N GLY A 86 -6.22 14.13 -0.24
CA GLY A 86 -5.21 13.24 -0.80
C GLY A 86 -5.36 13.01 -2.32
N LEU A 87 -6.49 13.38 -2.90
CA LEU A 87 -6.79 13.31 -4.34
C LEU A 87 -7.54 14.57 -4.79
N ASP A 88 -7.04 15.74 -4.38
CA ASP A 88 -7.64 17.01 -4.77
C ASP A 88 -7.53 17.23 -6.28
N GLY A 89 -8.60 17.75 -6.88
CA GLY A 89 -8.70 18.02 -8.32
C GLY A 89 -10.02 17.53 -8.90
N PRO A 90 -10.07 16.37 -9.58
CA PRO A 90 -11.29 15.89 -10.17
C PRO A 90 -12.31 15.44 -9.11
N ALA A 91 -13.60 15.69 -9.40
CA ALA A 91 -14.69 15.16 -8.57
C ALA A 91 -14.75 13.63 -8.72
N LEU A 92 -14.30 12.91 -7.72
CA LEU A 92 -14.45 11.46 -7.65
C LEU A 92 -15.80 11.07 -7.04
N PRO A 93 -16.40 9.94 -7.46
CA PRO A 93 -17.65 9.46 -6.88
C PRO A 93 -17.49 9.10 -5.41
N GLU A 94 -18.59 9.13 -4.66
CA GLU A 94 -18.62 8.55 -3.33
C GLU A 94 -18.55 7.01 -3.42
N PRO A 95 -17.94 6.34 -2.42
CA PRO A 95 -17.87 4.89 -2.39
C PRO A 95 -19.25 4.24 -2.42
N THR A 96 -19.45 3.27 -3.31
CA THR A 96 -20.71 2.50 -3.44
C THR A 96 -20.67 1.18 -2.69
N PHE A 97 -19.57 0.84 -2.04
CA PHE A 97 -19.37 -0.37 -1.24
C PHE A 97 -18.53 -0.07 0.00
N ALA A 98 -18.58 -0.99 0.97
CA ALA A 98 -17.81 -0.87 2.21
C ALA A 98 -16.52 -1.71 2.16
N PRO A 99 -15.48 -1.32 2.92
CA PRO A 99 -14.32 -2.18 3.12
C PRO A 99 -14.71 -3.45 3.88
N GLN A 100 -13.84 -4.45 3.83
CA GLN A 100 -13.97 -5.66 4.64
C GLN A 100 -13.91 -5.30 6.12
N ASN A 101 -14.70 -5.99 6.95
CA ASN A 101 -14.68 -5.82 8.41
C ASN A 101 -13.49 -6.59 9.03
N CYS A 102 -12.28 -6.22 8.60
CA CYS A 102 -11.02 -6.77 9.10
C CYS A 102 -9.90 -5.75 8.87
N THR A 103 -8.77 -5.96 9.51
CA THR A 103 -7.57 -5.15 9.30
C THR A 103 -6.87 -5.50 7.96
N ALA A 104 -6.02 -4.59 7.46
CA ALA A 104 -5.18 -4.87 6.29
C ALA A 104 -4.36 -6.15 6.48
N VAL A 105 -3.75 -6.35 7.64
CA VAL A 105 -2.93 -7.54 7.93
C VAL A 105 -3.75 -8.83 7.87
N GLU A 106 -4.97 -8.81 8.40
CA GLU A 106 -5.88 -9.96 8.32
C GLU A 106 -6.31 -10.26 6.87
N LEU A 107 -6.62 -9.21 6.08
CA LEU A 107 -6.94 -9.37 4.66
C LEU A 107 -5.75 -9.91 3.86
N MET A 108 -4.55 -9.37 4.09
CA MET A 108 -3.31 -9.86 3.48
C MET A 108 -3.08 -11.32 3.82
N ALA A 109 -3.14 -11.68 5.11
CA ALA A 109 -2.93 -13.04 5.57
C ALA A 109 -3.96 -14.02 4.98
N LYS A 110 -5.23 -13.63 4.93
CA LYS A 110 -6.29 -14.39 4.28
C LYS A 110 -5.98 -14.60 2.80
N THR A 111 -5.65 -13.54 2.08
CA THR A 111 -5.33 -13.58 0.65
C THR A 111 -4.17 -14.54 0.35
N LEU A 112 -3.11 -14.49 1.17
CA LEU A 112 -1.97 -15.39 1.04
C LEU A 112 -2.33 -16.85 1.31
N ARG A 113 -3.16 -17.13 2.33
CA ARG A 113 -3.61 -18.49 2.66
C ARG A 113 -4.46 -19.10 1.56
N GLU A 114 -5.39 -18.31 1.01
CA GLU A 114 -6.36 -18.77 0.01
C GLU A 114 -5.76 -18.85 -1.40
N SER A 115 -4.65 -18.17 -1.65
CA SER A 115 -4.01 -18.20 -2.96
C SER A 115 -3.39 -19.56 -3.27
N ALA A 116 -3.72 -20.10 -4.45
CA ALA A 116 -3.14 -21.34 -4.96
C ALA A 116 -1.65 -21.19 -5.33
N LYS A 117 -1.18 -19.96 -5.56
CA LYS A 117 0.20 -19.63 -5.93
C LYS A 117 0.75 -18.59 -4.96
N PRO A 118 2.08 -18.52 -4.78
CA PRO A 118 2.69 -17.42 -4.07
C PRO A 118 2.30 -16.08 -4.69
N VAL A 119 1.99 -15.10 -3.84
CA VAL A 119 1.49 -13.77 -4.23
C VAL A 119 2.63 -12.76 -4.17
N THR A 120 2.68 -11.86 -5.14
CA THR A 120 3.55 -10.68 -5.07
C THR A 120 2.85 -9.58 -4.28
N ILE A 121 3.49 -9.08 -3.23
CA ILE A 121 3.03 -7.89 -2.53
C ILE A 121 3.65 -6.68 -3.22
N VAL A 122 2.82 -5.76 -3.69
CA VAL A 122 3.24 -4.47 -4.26
C VAL A 122 2.87 -3.41 -3.25
N SER A 123 3.86 -2.77 -2.64
CA SER A 123 3.66 -1.73 -1.64
C SER A 123 4.17 -0.41 -2.17
N THR A 124 3.24 0.49 -2.43
CA THR A 124 3.51 1.84 -2.96
C THR A 124 3.49 2.90 -1.88
N GLY A 125 2.89 2.58 -0.72
CA GLY A 125 2.88 3.43 0.47
C GLY A 125 3.89 3.00 1.55
N PRO A 126 3.80 3.59 2.75
CA PRO A 126 4.60 3.21 3.91
C PRO A 126 4.42 1.73 4.28
N GLN A 127 5.52 1.05 4.65
CA GLN A 127 5.59 -0.39 4.77
C GLN A 127 5.01 -0.98 6.07
N THR A 128 4.29 -0.21 6.86
CA THR A 128 3.80 -0.63 8.20
C THR A 128 2.94 -1.89 8.14
N ASN A 129 2.01 -1.98 7.17
CA ASN A 129 1.16 -3.17 7.01
C ASN A 129 1.97 -4.41 6.64
N VAL A 130 2.95 -4.25 5.73
CA VAL A 130 3.84 -5.34 5.30
C VAL A 130 4.71 -5.81 6.46
N ALA A 131 5.29 -4.89 7.24
CA ALA A 131 6.09 -5.22 8.42
C ALA A 131 5.26 -5.98 9.47
N LEU A 132 4.05 -5.52 9.74
CA LEU A 132 3.11 -6.20 10.65
C LEU A 132 2.76 -7.60 10.15
N LEU A 133 2.46 -7.76 8.85
CA LEU A 133 2.18 -9.06 8.25
C LEU A 133 3.35 -10.04 8.45
N LEU A 134 4.56 -9.62 8.09
CA LEU A 134 5.75 -10.46 8.19
C LEU A 134 6.06 -10.87 9.63
N ASN A 135 5.85 -9.95 10.58
CA ASN A 135 6.10 -10.23 11.99
C ASN A 135 5.01 -11.09 12.63
N SER A 136 3.74 -10.86 12.27
CA SER A 136 2.60 -11.56 12.90
C SER A 136 2.31 -12.92 12.27
N HIS A 137 2.73 -13.14 11.01
CA HIS A 137 2.43 -14.33 10.23
C HIS A 137 3.69 -14.94 9.56
N PRO A 138 4.73 -15.31 10.32
CA PRO A 138 5.95 -15.87 9.75
C PRO A 138 5.70 -17.18 8.96
N GLU A 139 4.63 -17.90 9.29
CA GLU A 139 4.22 -19.11 8.58
C GLU A 139 3.80 -18.84 7.13
N LEU A 140 3.49 -17.60 6.78
CA LEU A 140 3.07 -17.21 5.43
C LEU A 140 4.21 -16.75 4.52
N HIS A 141 5.44 -16.68 5.01
CA HIS A 141 6.57 -16.20 4.19
C HIS A 141 6.74 -17.01 2.90
N SER A 142 6.54 -18.33 2.95
CA SER A 142 6.58 -19.20 1.77
C SER A 142 5.46 -18.94 0.74
N LYS A 143 4.41 -18.22 1.14
CA LYS A 143 3.30 -17.81 0.27
C LYS A 143 3.55 -16.46 -0.42
N ILE A 144 4.63 -15.78 -0.08
CA ILE A 144 5.03 -14.51 -0.68
C ILE A 144 6.08 -14.80 -1.76
N ALA A 145 5.74 -14.52 -3.02
CA ALA A 145 6.67 -14.69 -4.13
C ALA A 145 7.79 -13.64 -4.11
N ARG A 146 7.41 -12.40 -3.83
CA ARG A 146 8.31 -11.25 -3.68
C ARG A 146 7.55 -10.07 -3.06
N ILE A 147 8.30 -9.10 -2.58
CA ILE A 147 7.77 -7.80 -2.16
C ILE A 147 8.42 -6.75 -3.07
N VAL A 148 7.57 -5.97 -3.75
CA VAL A 148 7.97 -4.86 -4.62
C VAL A 148 7.61 -3.58 -3.89
N ILE A 149 8.59 -2.75 -3.62
CA ILE A 149 8.43 -1.56 -2.79
C ILE A 149 8.71 -0.31 -3.61
N MET A 150 7.82 0.67 -3.56
CA MET A 150 8.12 2.05 -3.91
C MET A 150 8.66 2.73 -2.65
N GLY A 151 9.94 3.11 -2.68
CA GLY A 151 10.58 3.75 -1.53
C GLY A 151 12.09 3.72 -1.62
N GLY A 152 12.71 4.47 -0.73
CA GLY A 152 14.15 4.62 -0.67
C GLY A 152 14.70 5.69 -1.61
N ALA A 153 15.94 6.09 -1.37
CA ALA A 153 16.63 7.11 -2.16
C ALA A 153 18.03 6.63 -2.56
N MET A 154 18.38 6.88 -3.81
CA MET A 154 19.75 6.73 -4.30
C MET A 154 20.37 8.13 -4.43
N GLY A 155 21.17 8.53 -3.44
CA GLY A 155 21.72 9.88 -3.35
C GLY A 155 20.81 10.80 -2.54
N LEU A 156 20.09 11.71 -3.20
CA LEU A 156 19.22 12.66 -2.52
C LEU A 156 17.81 12.07 -2.31
N GLY A 157 17.28 12.25 -1.09
CA GLY A 157 15.88 11.96 -0.78
C GLY A 157 14.92 13.02 -1.29
N ASN A 158 13.63 12.74 -1.20
CA ASN A 158 12.56 13.68 -1.55
C ASN A 158 11.92 14.34 -0.31
N TRP A 159 12.12 13.78 0.88
CA TRP A 159 11.58 14.31 2.13
C TRP A 159 12.65 14.98 2.99
N THR A 160 13.80 14.33 3.13
CA THR A 160 15.01 14.92 3.70
C THR A 160 16.16 14.76 2.70
N PRO A 161 17.32 15.42 2.90
CA PRO A 161 18.45 15.22 2.01
C PRO A 161 18.89 13.76 1.82
N ALA A 162 18.57 12.88 2.77
CA ALA A 162 18.99 11.48 2.76
C ALA A 162 17.84 10.47 2.70
N ALA A 163 16.58 10.88 2.86
CA ALA A 163 15.46 9.96 2.98
C ALA A 163 14.33 10.25 1.99
N GLU A 164 13.82 9.19 1.38
CA GLU A 164 12.56 9.16 0.67
C GLU A 164 11.40 9.07 1.68
N PHE A 165 10.22 9.63 1.31
CA PHE A 165 9.07 9.81 2.19
C PHE A 165 8.58 8.49 2.82
N ASN A 166 8.28 7.47 2.02
CA ASN A 166 7.76 6.19 2.52
C ASN A 166 8.71 5.51 3.50
N ILE A 167 10.01 5.67 3.30
CA ILE A 167 11.02 5.16 4.22
C ILE A 167 11.14 6.05 5.46
N TYR A 168 11.06 7.37 5.30
CA TYR A 168 11.17 8.30 6.41
C TYR A 168 10.02 8.18 7.40
N VAL A 169 8.78 8.18 6.91
CA VAL A 169 7.58 8.15 7.77
C VAL A 169 7.39 6.81 8.47
N ARG A 170 7.95 5.74 7.91
CA ARG A 170 7.89 4.41 8.46
C ARG A 170 8.92 4.13 9.55
N SER A 171 10.09 4.69 9.49
CA SER A 171 11.32 4.47 10.27
C SER A 171 11.16 3.60 11.54
N GLU A 172 10.82 2.36 11.32
CA GLU A 172 10.59 1.36 12.36
C GLU A 172 11.85 0.59 12.69
N GLU A 173 12.87 0.77 11.86
CA GLU A 173 14.19 0.20 12.04
C GLU A 173 15.28 1.14 11.54
N HIS A 174 16.52 0.91 11.97
CA HIS A 174 17.69 1.70 11.66
C HIS A 174 17.78 2.02 10.17
N THR A 175 17.59 3.28 9.87
CA THR A 175 17.43 3.86 8.53
C THR A 175 18.59 3.62 7.58
N SER A 176 19.75 3.17 8.06
CA SER A 176 20.97 2.98 7.27
C SER A 176 21.00 1.70 6.44
N GLU A 177 20.30 0.64 6.85
CA GLU A 177 20.36 -0.65 6.15
C GLU A 177 19.34 -0.76 4.99
N LEU A 178 18.19 -0.09 5.11
CA LEU A 178 17.14 -0.12 4.08
C LEU A 178 17.35 0.88 2.95
N GLN A 179 18.22 1.85 3.12
CA GLN A 179 18.61 2.82 2.09
C GLN A 179 19.66 2.29 1.11
N SER A 180 20.18 1.10 1.35
CA SER A 180 21.07 0.44 0.39
C SER A 180 20.23 -0.28 -0.67
N PRO A 181 20.53 -0.13 -1.97
CA PRO A 181 19.83 -0.83 -3.04
C PRO A 181 20.20 -2.31 -3.01
N ARG A 182 19.67 -3.05 -2.04
CA ARG A 182 19.72 -4.49 -2.06
C ARG A 182 18.44 -4.99 -2.69
N THR A 183 18.55 -5.38 -3.93
CA THR A 183 17.56 -6.28 -4.56
C THR A 183 17.51 -7.53 -3.71
N ILE A 184 16.44 -7.71 -2.95
CA ILE A 184 16.16 -8.99 -2.32
C ILE A 184 15.54 -9.84 -3.43
N SER A 185 16.36 -10.68 -4.03
CA SER A 185 15.95 -11.71 -5.00
C SER A 185 15.36 -12.91 -4.28
#